data_5c1db2df2608ad7a2d22d39f7294304d
#
_entry.id   5c1db2df2608ad7a2d22d39f7294304d
#
_cell.length_a   1.000
_cell.length_b   1.000
_cell.length_c   1.000
_cell.angle_alpha   90.00
_cell.angle_beta   90.00
_cell.angle_gamma   90.00
#
_symmetry.space_group_name_H-M   'P 1'
#
loop_
_entity.id
_entity.type
_entity.pdbx_description
1 polymer ?
#
loop_
_entity_poly.entity_id
_entity_poly.type
_entity_poly.pdbx_seq_one_letter_code
_entity_poly.pdbx_strand_id
1 'polypeptide(L)'
;VKTAMQAHDKIYVAGHRGLAGSAIVRRLRASGYDNLLFRTHAELDLTDQAAVDAFFAAERPEYVFLAAAKVGGIHANNAYPAEFIRDNLAIQTNVIHSAWQHGATKLLFLGSSCIYPKFAPQPMPESCLLTGELEPTNEWYAVAKIAGIKMCQAYRRQYGFDAISAMPTNLYGPGDNFDLQNSHVLPALLRKFHEAKAAGDEEVVMWGTGTPRREFMHADDLGDALTFLMQQYSDEGIVNVGVGADVTIRELGEIIRNVTGYQGRIVQDLGKPDGTPRKLMNTDRLSSLGWRARIELKDGVAATYQWFLDHYNK
;
A
#
# COMPACT_ATOMS: atom_id res chain seq x y z
N VAL A 1 16.46 3.85 -26.14
CA VAL A 1 17.01 3.37 -24.88
C VAL A 1 16.42 4.28 -23.80
N LYS A 2 15.49 3.76 -22.96
CA LYS A 2 14.96 4.53 -21.84
C LYS A 2 16.09 4.73 -20.82
N THR A 3 16.42 5.97 -20.55
CA THR A 3 17.41 6.33 -19.52
C THR A 3 16.82 5.99 -18.15
N ALA A 4 17.60 5.33 -17.30
CA ALA A 4 17.24 5.13 -15.90
C ALA A 4 17.08 6.49 -15.20
N MET A 5 16.16 6.57 -14.22
CA MET A 5 15.88 7.76 -13.41
C MET A 5 17.19 8.32 -12.80
N GLN A 6 17.48 9.60 -13.02
CA GLN A 6 18.69 10.28 -12.58
C GLN A 6 18.44 11.13 -11.33
N ALA A 7 19.47 11.48 -10.58
CA ALA A 7 19.35 12.18 -9.29
C ALA A 7 18.58 13.51 -9.36
N HIS A 8 18.70 14.25 -10.46
CA HIS A 8 18.07 15.56 -10.64
C HIS A 8 16.78 15.55 -11.46
N ASP A 9 16.31 14.37 -11.90
CA ASP A 9 15.04 14.26 -12.60
C ASP A 9 13.89 14.72 -11.70
N LYS A 10 12.91 15.42 -12.27
CA LYS A 10 11.77 15.90 -11.52
C LYS A 10 10.81 14.73 -11.23
N ILE A 11 10.68 14.37 -9.95
CA ILE A 11 9.90 13.23 -9.49
C ILE A 11 8.69 13.71 -8.68
N TYR A 12 7.49 13.43 -9.14
CA TYR A 12 6.26 13.70 -8.39
C TYR A 12 5.83 12.46 -7.60
N VAL A 13 5.66 12.63 -6.29
CA VAL A 13 5.10 11.59 -5.41
C VAL A 13 3.72 12.02 -4.94
N ALA A 14 2.68 11.56 -5.66
CA ALA A 14 1.30 11.77 -5.27
C ALA A 14 0.96 10.93 -4.03
N GLY A 15 0.47 11.57 -2.97
CA GLY A 15 0.19 10.90 -1.69
C GLY A 15 1.40 10.80 -0.76
N HIS A 16 2.37 11.70 -0.86
CA HIS A 16 3.64 11.73 -0.13
C HIS A 16 3.52 11.71 1.41
N ARG A 17 2.35 12.04 1.98
CA ARG A 17 2.10 12.01 3.44
C ARG A 17 1.53 10.69 3.94
N GLY A 18 1.02 9.82 3.05
CA GLY A 18 0.50 8.51 3.40
C GLY A 18 1.63 7.51 3.70
N LEU A 19 1.27 6.35 4.27
CA LEU A 19 2.20 5.28 4.63
C LEU A 19 3.13 4.89 3.46
N ALA A 20 2.58 4.54 2.31
CA ALA A 20 3.35 4.17 1.12
C ALA A 20 4.13 5.37 0.53
N GLY A 21 3.46 6.52 0.37
CA GLY A 21 4.09 7.70 -0.24
C GLY A 21 5.24 8.26 0.58
N SER A 22 5.13 8.29 1.91
CA SER A 22 6.22 8.75 2.78
C SER A 22 7.43 7.81 2.74
N ALA A 23 7.20 6.50 2.60
CA ALA A 23 8.27 5.51 2.44
C ALA A 23 8.99 5.67 1.11
N ILE A 24 8.26 5.92 0.01
CA ILE A 24 8.85 6.26 -1.29
C ILE A 24 9.75 7.50 -1.15
N VAL A 25 9.27 8.56 -0.50
CA VAL A 25 10.04 9.80 -0.29
C VAL A 25 11.31 9.54 0.51
N ARG A 26 11.22 8.78 1.62
CA ARG A 26 12.40 8.40 2.42
C ARG A 26 13.43 7.66 1.56
N ARG A 27 12.97 6.69 0.76
CA ARG A 27 13.86 5.92 -0.10
C ARG A 27 14.50 6.76 -1.21
N LEU A 28 13.72 7.59 -1.89
CA LEU A 28 14.26 8.49 -2.93
C LEU A 28 15.33 9.42 -2.37
N ARG A 29 15.07 10.07 -1.22
CA ARG A 29 16.06 10.93 -0.55
C ARG A 29 17.33 10.16 -0.15
N ALA A 30 17.17 8.98 0.44
CA ALA A 30 18.29 8.11 0.80
C ALA A 30 19.11 7.64 -0.41
N SER A 31 18.50 7.62 -1.60
CA SER A 31 19.16 7.28 -2.87
C SER A 31 19.73 8.48 -3.61
N GLY A 32 19.68 9.69 -3.02
CA GLY A 32 20.29 10.91 -3.58
C GLY A 32 19.42 11.65 -4.61
N TYR A 33 18.12 11.34 -4.71
CA TYR A 33 17.20 12.11 -5.54
C TYR A 33 16.82 13.40 -4.81
N ASP A 34 17.08 14.55 -5.42
CA ASP A 34 16.93 15.88 -4.79
C ASP A 34 15.82 16.74 -5.38
N ASN A 35 15.32 16.42 -6.58
CA ASN A 35 14.27 17.18 -7.25
C ASN A 35 12.88 16.52 -7.06
N LEU A 36 12.44 16.45 -5.80
CA LEU A 36 11.18 15.80 -5.43
C LEU A 36 10.05 16.82 -5.31
N LEU A 37 8.97 16.56 -6.02
CA LEU A 37 7.78 17.38 -6.07
C LEU A 37 6.65 16.77 -5.24
N PHE A 38 6.02 17.59 -4.40
CA PHE A 38 4.92 17.19 -3.52
C PHE A 38 3.77 18.20 -3.58
N ARG A 39 2.54 17.74 -3.41
CA ARG A 39 1.36 18.57 -3.11
C ARG A 39 0.51 17.86 -2.06
N THR A 40 0.08 18.61 -1.08
CA THR A 40 -0.94 18.14 -0.12
C THR A 40 -2.30 18.16 -0.78
N HIS A 41 -3.29 17.47 -0.19
CA HIS A 41 -4.67 17.50 -0.69
C HIS A 41 -5.25 18.93 -0.73
N ALA A 42 -4.89 19.79 0.23
CA ALA A 42 -5.33 21.18 0.25
C ALA A 42 -4.69 22.05 -0.86
N GLU A 43 -3.49 21.68 -1.34
CA GLU A 43 -2.80 22.38 -2.42
C GLU A 43 -3.20 21.87 -3.80
N LEU A 44 -3.55 20.58 -3.89
CA LEU A 44 -3.97 19.91 -5.12
C LEU A 44 -4.92 18.76 -4.80
N ASP A 45 -6.22 18.98 -5.04
CA ASP A 45 -7.20 17.92 -5.02
C ASP A 45 -7.10 17.10 -6.30
N LEU A 46 -6.63 15.86 -6.18
CA LEU A 46 -6.44 14.97 -7.33
C LEU A 46 -7.77 14.50 -7.96
N THR A 47 -8.92 14.75 -7.33
CA THR A 47 -10.24 14.52 -7.92
C THR A 47 -10.68 15.65 -8.87
N ASP A 48 -10.05 16.83 -8.79
CA ASP A 48 -10.27 17.96 -9.69
C ASP A 48 -9.40 17.81 -10.94
N GLN A 49 -10.02 17.44 -12.05
CA GLN A 49 -9.35 17.24 -13.33
C GLN A 49 -8.62 18.50 -13.83
N ALA A 50 -9.26 19.67 -13.73
CA ALA A 50 -8.68 20.91 -14.24
C ALA A 50 -7.45 21.33 -13.43
N ALA A 51 -7.51 21.20 -12.10
CA ALA A 51 -6.39 21.48 -11.21
C ALA A 51 -5.21 20.53 -11.47
N VAL A 52 -5.48 19.23 -11.66
CA VAL A 52 -4.43 18.23 -11.96
C VAL A 52 -3.80 18.53 -13.33
N ASP A 53 -4.58 18.82 -14.37
CA ASP A 53 -4.06 19.15 -15.69
C ASP A 53 -3.17 20.40 -15.64
N ALA A 54 -3.63 21.48 -15.00
CA ALA A 54 -2.86 22.70 -14.81
C ALA A 54 -1.54 22.46 -14.04
N PHE A 55 -1.57 21.63 -13.02
CA PHE A 55 -0.37 21.24 -12.26
C PHE A 55 0.64 20.51 -13.13
N PHE A 56 0.22 19.51 -13.90
CA PHE A 56 1.13 18.77 -14.80
C PHE A 56 1.65 19.63 -15.95
N ALA A 57 0.81 20.55 -16.49
CA ALA A 57 1.24 21.51 -17.50
C ALA A 57 2.36 22.44 -17.01
N ALA A 58 2.24 22.92 -15.76
CA ALA A 58 3.22 23.83 -15.16
C ALA A 58 4.49 23.13 -14.70
N GLU A 59 4.34 22.02 -13.94
CA GLU A 59 5.46 21.37 -13.29
C GLU A 59 6.20 20.36 -14.18
N ARG A 60 5.53 19.70 -15.10
CA ARG A 60 6.08 18.71 -16.03
C ARG A 60 6.99 17.69 -15.36
N PRO A 61 6.50 16.89 -14.37
CA PRO A 61 7.33 15.87 -13.75
C PRO A 61 7.71 14.78 -14.77
N GLU A 62 8.97 14.34 -14.72
CA GLU A 62 9.48 13.29 -15.61
C GLU A 62 9.10 11.89 -15.11
N TYR A 63 9.04 11.72 -13.79
CA TYR A 63 8.65 10.46 -13.14
C TYR A 63 7.53 10.71 -12.14
N VAL A 64 6.58 9.79 -12.12
CA VAL A 64 5.39 9.91 -11.25
C VAL A 64 5.19 8.63 -10.45
N PHE A 65 5.18 8.74 -9.12
CA PHE A 65 4.71 7.70 -8.22
C PHE A 65 3.28 8.04 -7.79
N LEU A 66 2.30 7.27 -8.26
CA LEU A 66 0.90 7.46 -7.89
C LEU A 66 0.54 6.54 -6.72
N ALA A 67 0.84 7.00 -5.50
CA ALA A 67 0.50 6.34 -4.25
C ALA A 67 -0.76 6.95 -3.58
N ALA A 68 -1.27 8.07 -4.10
CA ALA A 68 -2.48 8.69 -3.62
C ALA A 68 -3.71 7.83 -3.92
N ALA A 69 -4.53 7.60 -2.91
CA ALA A 69 -5.80 6.89 -3.01
C ALA A 69 -6.65 7.20 -1.77
N LYS A 70 -7.98 7.07 -1.91
CA LYS A 70 -8.86 6.93 -0.74
C LYS A 70 -8.77 5.50 -0.24
N VAL A 71 -8.19 5.31 0.94
CA VAL A 71 -7.96 4.02 1.56
C VAL A 71 -8.64 3.94 2.93
N GLY A 72 -8.89 2.74 3.42
CA GLY A 72 -9.46 2.51 4.74
C GLY A 72 -9.65 1.03 5.03
N GLY A 73 -9.91 0.69 6.28
CA GLY A 73 -10.23 -0.67 6.71
C GLY A 73 -11.56 -1.19 6.13
N ILE A 74 -11.92 -2.43 6.47
CA ILE A 74 -13.15 -3.09 6.01
C ILE A 74 -14.38 -2.26 6.33
N HIS A 75 -14.46 -1.68 7.54
CA HIS A 75 -15.60 -0.87 7.97
C HIS A 75 -15.81 0.35 7.04
N ALA A 76 -14.76 1.14 6.79
CA ALA A 76 -14.84 2.32 5.92
C ALA A 76 -15.22 1.96 4.48
N ASN A 77 -14.65 0.90 3.91
CA ASN A 77 -14.98 0.41 2.57
C ASN A 77 -16.45 0.02 2.46
N ASN A 78 -17.00 -0.63 3.48
CA ASN A 78 -18.40 -1.07 3.49
C ASN A 78 -19.36 0.09 3.76
N ALA A 79 -18.96 1.10 4.54
CA ALA A 79 -19.80 2.24 4.90
C ALA A 79 -19.88 3.31 3.79
N TYR A 80 -18.81 3.48 2.99
CA TYR A 80 -18.68 4.56 1.99
C TYR A 80 -18.35 4.06 0.58
N PRO A 81 -19.06 3.04 0.05
CA PRO A 81 -18.70 2.38 -1.22
C PRO A 81 -18.66 3.35 -2.42
N ALA A 82 -19.63 4.25 -2.52
CA ALA A 82 -19.70 5.23 -3.61
C ALA A 82 -18.52 6.20 -3.62
N GLU A 83 -18.07 6.64 -2.44
CA GLU A 83 -16.91 7.52 -2.34
C GLU A 83 -15.61 6.76 -2.67
N PHE A 84 -15.46 5.52 -2.21
CA PHE A 84 -14.29 4.72 -2.49
C PHE A 84 -14.09 4.47 -3.99
N ILE A 85 -15.15 4.12 -4.72
CA ILE A 85 -15.02 3.91 -6.16
C ILE A 85 -14.84 5.23 -6.91
N ARG A 86 -15.67 6.26 -6.62
CA ARG A 86 -15.65 7.56 -7.32
C ARG A 86 -14.29 8.26 -7.15
N ASP A 87 -13.83 8.43 -5.90
CA ASP A 87 -12.64 9.22 -5.62
C ASP A 87 -11.39 8.54 -6.17
N ASN A 88 -11.27 7.21 -6.03
CA ASN A 88 -10.14 6.48 -6.60
C ASN A 88 -10.14 6.49 -8.13
N LEU A 89 -11.30 6.35 -8.78
CA LEU A 89 -11.39 6.48 -10.24
C LEU A 89 -11.00 7.88 -10.70
N ALA A 90 -11.48 8.94 -10.05
CA ALA A 90 -11.13 10.30 -10.40
C ALA A 90 -9.61 10.56 -10.23
N ILE A 91 -9.04 10.24 -9.06
CA ILE A 91 -7.60 10.42 -8.78
C ILE A 91 -6.75 9.76 -9.86
N GLN A 92 -6.95 8.47 -10.09
CA GLN A 92 -6.09 7.72 -11.02
C GLN A 92 -6.30 8.13 -12.46
N THR A 93 -7.54 8.43 -12.88
CA THR A 93 -7.83 8.89 -14.24
C THR A 93 -7.15 10.22 -14.52
N ASN A 94 -7.30 11.18 -13.61
CA ASN A 94 -6.71 12.51 -13.78
C ASN A 94 -5.19 12.44 -13.82
N VAL A 95 -4.56 11.72 -12.87
CA VAL A 95 -3.09 11.69 -12.77
C VAL A 95 -2.46 10.90 -13.93
N ILE A 96 -3.00 9.72 -14.29
CA ILE A 96 -2.43 8.90 -15.38
C ILE A 96 -2.55 9.64 -16.71
N HIS A 97 -3.72 10.26 -16.98
CA HIS A 97 -3.95 11.00 -18.21
C HIS A 97 -3.04 12.22 -18.32
N SER A 98 -3.01 13.07 -17.28
CA SER A 98 -2.18 14.28 -17.29
C SER A 98 -0.69 13.97 -17.34
N ALA A 99 -0.22 12.92 -16.66
CA ALA A 99 1.17 12.49 -16.75
C ALA A 99 1.58 12.15 -18.20
N TRP A 100 0.75 11.37 -18.90
CA TRP A 100 0.97 11.08 -20.30
C TRP A 100 0.88 12.34 -21.18
N GLN A 101 -0.17 13.12 -21.03
CA GLN A 101 -0.46 14.30 -21.87
C GLN A 101 0.67 15.35 -21.77
N HIS A 102 1.24 15.54 -20.59
CA HIS A 102 2.30 16.52 -20.35
C HIS A 102 3.72 15.94 -20.42
N GLY A 103 3.87 14.70 -20.95
CA GLY A 103 5.15 14.15 -21.37
C GLY A 103 5.97 13.51 -20.26
N ALA A 104 5.36 13.03 -19.17
CA ALA A 104 6.07 12.23 -18.20
C ALA A 104 6.72 11.00 -18.88
N THR A 105 7.95 10.71 -18.52
CA THR A 105 8.72 9.58 -19.06
C THR A 105 8.17 8.26 -18.56
N LYS A 106 7.84 8.21 -17.25
CA LYS A 106 7.35 6.97 -16.63
C LYS A 106 6.43 7.24 -15.44
N LEU A 107 5.42 6.37 -15.28
CA LEU A 107 4.51 6.40 -14.15
C LEU A 107 4.45 5.02 -13.49
N LEU A 108 4.53 4.99 -12.15
CA LEU A 108 4.23 3.81 -11.34
C LEU A 108 2.90 4.01 -10.62
N PHE A 109 1.93 3.16 -10.95
CA PHE A 109 0.63 3.09 -10.30
C PHE A 109 0.67 2.09 -9.14
N LEU A 110 0.33 2.55 -7.94
CA LEU A 110 0.21 1.68 -6.77
C LEU A 110 -1.20 1.08 -6.72
N GLY A 111 -1.28 -0.19 -7.07
CA GLY A 111 -2.48 -1.01 -6.95
C GLY A 111 -2.71 -1.51 -5.52
N SER A 112 -3.23 -2.71 -5.40
CA SER A 112 -3.48 -3.38 -4.11
C SER A 112 -3.68 -4.87 -4.32
N SER A 113 -3.34 -5.72 -3.36
CA SER A 113 -3.68 -7.14 -3.35
C SER A 113 -5.19 -7.43 -3.27
N CYS A 114 -6.03 -6.43 -3.00
CA CYS A 114 -7.49 -6.54 -3.00
C CYS A 114 -8.09 -6.81 -4.39
N ILE A 115 -7.33 -6.59 -5.46
CA ILE A 115 -7.75 -6.84 -6.86
C ILE A 115 -7.94 -8.32 -7.19
N TYR A 116 -7.37 -9.21 -6.39
CA TYR A 116 -7.44 -10.65 -6.63
C TYR A 116 -8.75 -11.25 -6.15
N PRO A 117 -9.24 -12.31 -6.81
CA PRO A 117 -10.43 -13.00 -6.38
C PRO A 117 -10.36 -13.45 -4.92
N LYS A 118 -11.51 -13.44 -4.25
CA LYS A 118 -11.65 -13.88 -2.85
C LYS A 118 -11.05 -15.26 -2.60
N PHE A 119 -11.23 -16.16 -3.54
CA PHE A 119 -10.78 -17.55 -3.48
C PHE A 119 -9.65 -17.86 -4.48
N ALA A 120 -8.80 -16.86 -4.77
CA ALA A 120 -7.62 -17.08 -5.59
C ALA A 120 -6.70 -18.16 -5.00
N PRO A 121 -5.99 -18.95 -5.84
CA PRO A 121 -4.99 -19.90 -5.37
C PRO A 121 -3.93 -19.20 -4.53
N GLN A 122 -3.35 -19.93 -3.58
CA GLN A 122 -2.34 -19.40 -2.65
C GLN A 122 -0.99 -20.11 -2.83
N PRO A 123 0.12 -19.40 -3.01
CA PRO A 123 0.25 -17.93 -3.14
C PRO A 123 -0.42 -17.39 -4.42
N MET A 124 -1.02 -16.18 -4.34
CA MET A 124 -1.76 -15.56 -5.45
C MET A 124 -0.81 -15.06 -6.55
N PRO A 125 -0.80 -15.65 -7.75
CA PRO A 125 -0.02 -15.14 -8.86
C PRO A 125 -0.72 -13.96 -9.55
N GLU A 126 0.03 -13.13 -10.27
CA GLU A 126 -0.50 -11.98 -11.01
C GLU A 126 -1.54 -12.38 -12.07
N SER A 127 -1.46 -13.61 -12.58
CA SER A 127 -2.42 -14.17 -13.54
C SER A 127 -3.83 -14.39 -12.99
N CYS A 128 -4.03 -14.32 -11.66
CA CYS A 128 -5.35 -14.41 -11.04
C CYS A 128 -6.22 -13.16 -11.25
N LEU A 129 -5.67 -12.06 -11.74
CA LEU A 129 -6.45 -10.85 -11.98
C LEU A 129 -7.64 -11.13 -12.90
N LEU A 130 -8.86 -10.81 -12.44
CA LEU A 130 -10.13 -10.99 -13.18
C LEU A 130 -10.51 -12.46 -13.47
N THR A 131 -10.06 -13.41 -12.66
CA THR A 131 -10.41 -14.84 -12.86
C THR A 131 -11.56 -15.31 -11.95
N GLY A 132 -12.10 -14.46 -11.09
CA GLY A 132 -13.20 -14.81 -10.18
C GLY A 132 -13.75 -13.60 -9.43
N GLU A 133 -14.71 -13.85 -8.52
CA GLU A 133 -15.39 -12.84 -7.74
C GLU A 133 -14.45 -12.19 -6.71
N LEU A 134 -14.63 -10.89 -6.52
CA LEU A 134 -13.89 -10.09 -5.55
C LEU A 134 -14.44 -10.32 -4.11
N GLU A 135 -13.70 -9.86 -3.11
CA GLU A 135 -14.18 -9.80 -1.72
C GLU A 135 -15.24 -8.68 -1.61
N PRO A 136 -16.53 -9.02 -1.28
CA PRO A 136 -17.62 -8.04 -1.32
C PRO A 136 -17.40 -6.82 -0.41
N THR A 137 -16.69 -6.98 0.70
CA THR A 137 -16.49 -5.89 1.69
C THR A 137 -15.55 -4.78 1.20
N ASN A 138 -14.78 -5.00 0.14
CA ASN A 138 -13.89 -4.00 -0.45
C ASN A 138 -13.93 -3.99 -2.00
N GLU A 139 -14.97 -4.55 -2.59
CA GLU A 139 -15.15 -4.69 -4.03
C GLU A 139 -15.02 -3.36 -4.77
N TRP A 140 -15.62 -2.30 -4.25
CA TRP A 140 -15.64 -0.99 -4.89
C TRP A 140 -14.24 -0.37 -5.02
N TYR A 141 -13.42 -0.52 -3.99
CA TYR A 141 -12.01 -0.15 -4.02
C TYR A 141 -11.22 -1.02 -4.99
N ALA A 142 -11.45 -2.33 -4.95
CA ALA A 142 -10.78 -3.29 -5.83
C ALA A 142 -11.09 -3.01 -7.31
N VAL A 143 -12.35 -2.76 -7.65
CA VAL A 143 -12.78 -2.39 -9.03
C VAL A 143 -12.09 -1.12 -9.48
N ALA A 144 -12.03 -0.07 -8.64
CA ALA A 144 -11.31 1.15 -8.98
C ALA A 144 -9.83 0.86 -9.25
N LYS A 145 -9.16 0.07 -8.40
CA LYS A 145 -7.74 -0.28 -8.62
C LYS A 145 -7.52 -1.12 -9.88
N ILE A 146 -8.41 -2.05 -10.19
CA ILE A 146 -8.39 -2.82 -11.45
C ILE A 146 -8.51 -1.86 -12.66
N ALA A 147 -9.41 -0.88 -12.61
CA ALA A 147 -9.56 0.10 -13.68
C ALA A 147 -8.27 0.90 -13.89
N GLY A 148 -7.57 1.32 -12.82
CA GLY A 148 -6.27 2.00 -12.91
C GLY A 148 -5.18 1.15 -13.56
N ILE A 149 -5.11 -0.14 -13.20
CA ILE A 149 -4.21 -1.10 -13.86
C ILE A 149 -4.50 -1.19 -15.35
N LYS A 150 -5.78 -1.35 -15.72
CA LYS A 150 -6.20 -1.44 -17.11
C LYS A 150 -5.93 -0.14 -17.88
N MET A 151 -6.07 0.99 -17.22
CA MET A 151 -5.72 2.29 -17.81
C MET A 151 -4.21 2.38 -18.09
N CYS A 152 -3.33 1.99 -17.16
CA CYS A 152 -1.89 1.92 -17.39
C CYS A 152 -1.54 1.02 -18.59
N GLN A 153 -2.15 -0.16 -18.67
CA GLN A 153 -1.97 -1.09 -19.79
C GLN A 153 -2.45 -0.50 -21.12
N ALA A 154 -3.62 0.16 -21.13
CA ALA A 154 -4.17 0.78 -22.33
C ALA A 154 -3.28 1.92 -22.85
N TYR A 155 -2.80 2.79 -21.97
CA TYR A 155 -1.90 3.89 -22.33
C TYR A 155 -0.55 3.40 -22.85
N ARG A 156 -0.03 2.31 -22.27
CA ARG A 156 1.18 1.66 -22.77
C ARG A 156 0.98 1.13 -24.18
N ARG A 157 -0.11 0.42 -24.44
CA ARG A 157 -0.40 -0.19 -25.77
C ARG A 157 -0.67 0.87 -26.84
N GLN A 158 -1.48 1.86 -26.52
CA GLN A 158 -1.92 2.84 -27.50
C GLN A 158 -0.90 3.94 -27.75
N TYR A 159 -0.23 4.41 -26.72
CA TYR A 159 0.63 5.60 -26.78
C TYR A 159 2.11 5.31 -26.49
N GLY A 160 2.46 4.09 -26.13
CA GLY A 160 3.83 3.75 -25.71
C GLY A 160 4.25 4.36 -24.37
N PHE A 161 3.27 4.86 -23.57
CA PHE A 161 3.56 5.47 -22.28
C PHE A 161 4.06 4.42 -21.29
N ASP A 162 5.23 4.65 -20.66
CA ASP A 162 5.81 3.71 -19.70
C ASP A 162 5.08 3.75 -18.35
N ALA A 163 3.83 3.32 -18.32
CA ALA A 163 3.05 3.15 -17.11
C ALA A 163 3.17 1.71 -16.61
N ILE A 164 3.63 1.52 -15.39
CA ILE A 164 3.75 0.22 -14.70
C ILE A 164 2.85 0.17 -13.48
N SER A 165 2.49 -1.03 -13.04
CA SER A 165 1.59 -1.23 -11.89
C SER A 165 2.17 -2.22 -10.89
N ALA A 166 2.28 -1.81 -9.62
CA ALA A 166 2.78 -2.61 -8.51
C ALA A 166 1.67 -2.91 -7.49
N MET A 167 1.57 -4.17 -7.06
CA MET A 167 0.52 -4.67 -6.16
C MET A 167 1.11 -4.96 -4.78
N PRO A 168 1.00 -4.03 -3.82
CA PRO A 168 1.50 -4.27 -2.47
C PRO A 168 0.60 -5.23 -1.70
N THR A 169 1.21 -6.01 -0.79
CA THR A 169 0.53 -6.74 0.27
C THR A 169 0.09 -5.81 1.41
N ASN A 170 -0.30 -6.35 2.59
CA ASN A 170 -0.66 -5.51 3.73
C ASN A 170 0.57 -4.78 4.25
N LEU A 171 0.47 -3.46 4.28
CA LEU A 171 1.56 -2.58 4.69
C LEU A 171 1.43 -2.20 6.16
N TYR A 172 2.56 -1.93 6.80
CA TYR A 172 2.67 -1.35 8.11
C TYR A 172 3.97 -0.55 8.22
N GLY A 173 4.07 0.36 9.18
CA GLY A 173 5.31 1.11 9.38
C GLY A 173 5.10 2.51 9.95
N PRO A 174 6.15 3.33 9.97
CA PRO A 174 6.10 4.74 10.37
C PRO A 174 5.08 5.53 9.55
N GLY A 175 4.20 6.29 10.21
CA GLY A 175 3.15 7.07 9.57
C GLY A 175 1.87 6.29 9.25
N ASP A 176 1.72 5.08 9.78
CA ASP A 176 0.47 4.31 9.66
C ASP A 176 -0.68 4.93 10.47
N ASN A 177 -1.89 4.52 10.15
CA ASN A 177 -3.09 4.92 10.87
C ASN A 177 -3.34 3.96 12.05
N PHE A 178 -3.29 4.48 13.28
CA PHE A 178 -3.53 3.71 14.52
C PHE A 178 -4.94 3.89 15.08
N ASP A 179 -5.90 4.44 14.31
CA ASP A 179 -7.29 4.55 14.74
C ASP A 179 -7.93 3.15 14.90
N LEU A 180 -8.53 2.86 16.07
CA LEU A 180 -9.04 1.53 16.39
C LEU A 180 -10.24 1.08 15.52
N GLN A 181 -10.94 2.01 14.88
CA GLN A 181 -12.12 1.71 14.05
C GLN A 181 -11.79 1.62 12.57
N ASN A 182 -10.82 2.43 12.10
CA ASN A 182 -10.57 2.64 10.68
C ASN A 182 -9.21 2.11 10.20
N SER A 183 -8.34 1.66 11.11
CA SER A 183 -7.02 1.14 10.76
C SER A 183 -7.03 -0.32 10.31
N HIS A 184 -5.91 -0.75 9.76
CA HIS A 184 -5.65 -2.16 9.48
C HIS A 184 -5.32 -2.94 10.77
N VAL A 185 -5.31 -4.28 10.66
CA VAL A 185 -5.19 -5.18 11.82
C VAL A 185 -3.91 -4.96 12.63
N LEU A 186 -2.74 -4.77 11.98
CA LEU A 186 -1.46 -4.65 12.69
C LEU A 186 -1.39 -3.36 13.52
N PRO A 187 -1.62 -2.15 12.97
CA PRO A 187 -1.60 -0.93 13.77
C PRO A 187 -2.71 -0.90 14.85
N ALA A 188 -3.89 -1.46 14.57
CA ALA A 188 -4.95 -1.59 15.58
C ALA A 188 -4.53 -2.47 16.76
N LEU A 189 -3.92 -3.63 16.51
CA LEU A 189 -3.41 -4.51 17.55
C LEU A 189 -2.28 -3.85 18.33
N LEU A 190 -1.34 -3.22 17.64
CA LEU A 190 -0.21 -2.54 18.27
C LEU A 190 -0.69 -1.49 19.29
N ARG A 191 -1.66 -0.66 18.89
CA ARG A 191 -2.28 0.30 19.79
C ARG A 191 -3.02 -0.36 20.96
N LYS A 192 -3.82 -1.41 20.69
CA LYS A 192 -4.53 -2.16 21.72
C LYS A 192 -3.58 -2.71 22.79
N PHE A 193 -2.49 -3.35 22.39
CA PHE A 193 -1.51 -3.89 23.33
C PHE A 193 -0.79 -2.80 24.12
N HIS A 194 -0.51 -1.65 23.47
CA HIS A 194 0.07 -0.50 24.15
C HIS A 194 -0.86 0.06 25.23
N GLU A 195 -2.13 0.30 24.89
CA GLU A 195 -3.12 0.84 25.83
C GLU A 195 -3.40 -0.13 26.98
N ALA A 196 -3.54 -1.43 26.70
CA ALA A 196 -3.72 -2.47 27.72
C ALA A 196 -2.52 -2.55 28.68
N LYS A 197 -1.29 -2.43 28.17
CA LYS A 197 -0.09 -2.36 29.02
C LYS A 197 -0.11 -1.12 29.91
N ALA A 198 -0.47 0.03 29.36
CA ALA A 198 -0.52 1.29 30.12
C ALA A 198 -1.61 1.27 31.21
N ALA A 199 -2.76 0.64 30.91
CA ALA A 199 -3.88 0.48 31.86
C ALA A 199 -3.65 -0.65 32.90
N GLY A 200 -2.70 -1.54 32.67
CA GLY A 200 -2.49 -2.73 33.51
C GLY A 200 -3.55 -3.80 33.31
N ASP A 201 -4.20 -3.84 32.14
CA ASP A 201 -5.24 -4.82 31.84
C ASP A 201 -4.67 -6.24 31.81
N GLU A 202 -5.43 -7.20 32.36
CA GLU A 202 -5.04 -8.61 32.38
C GLU A 202 -5.19 -9.31 31.03
N GLU A 203 -6.03 -8.76 30.13
CA GLU A 203 -6.40 -9.37 28.85
C GLU A 203 -6.41 -8.37 27.69
N VAL A 204 -5.96 -8.83 26.51
CA VAL A 204 -6.23 -8.18 25.23
C VAL A 204 -7.12 -9.09 24.39
N VAL A 205 -8.29 -8.58 24.00
CA VAL A 205 -9.24 -9.33 23.17
C VAL A 205 -8.92 -9.14 21.69
N MET A 206 -8.68 -10.26 21.00
CA MET A 206 -8.51 -10.34 19.54
C MET A 206 -9.76 -10.98 18.91
N TRP A 207 -10.20 -10.43 17.79
CA TRP A 207 -11.41 -10.93 17.09
C TRP A 207 -11.15 -12.23 16.33
N GLY A 208 -12.15 -13.10 16.30
CA GLY A 208 -12.13 -14.37 15.60
C GLY A 208 -11.25 -15.43 16.24
N THR A 209 -10.92 -16.46 15.50
CA THR A 209 -10.11 -17.59 15.97
C THR A 209 -8.59 -17.27 16.01
N GLY A 210 -8.17 -16.22 15.32
CA GLY A 210 -6.75 -15.89 15.12
C GLY A 210 -6.04 -16.82 14.11
N THR A 211 -6.75 -17.75 13.47
CA THR A 211 -6.19 -18.69 12.48
C THR A 211 -5.97 -18.11 11.07
N PRO A 212 -6.71 -17.08 10.59
CA PRO A 212 -6.45 -16.50 9.29
C PRO A 212 -5.00 -16.05 9.14
N ARG A 213 -4.45 -16.25 7.94
CA ARG A 213 -3.06 -15.94 7.64
C ARG A 213 -2.95 -14.69 6.76
N ARG A 214 -1.99 -13.83 7.09
CA ARG A 214 -1.73 -12.57 6.35
C ARG A 214 -0.24 -12.38 6.17
N GLU A 215 0.07 -11.85 5.01
CA GLU A 215 1.39 -11.32 4.67
C GLU A 215 1.46 -9.85 5.10
N PHE A 216 2.56 -9.46 5.74
CA PHE A 216 2.82 -8.09 6.19
C PHE A 216 4.18 -7.62 5.70
N MET A 217 4.21 -6.42 5.11
CA MET A 217 5.42 -5.82 4.56
C MET A 217 5.65 -4.45 5.18
N HIS A 218 6.88 -4.20 5.62
CA HIS A 218 7.24 -2.88 6.13
C HIS A 218 7.23 -1.84 5.00
N ALA A 219 6.73 -0.64 5.28
CA ALA A 219 6.58 0.41 4.27
C ALA A 219 7.91 0.82 3.64
N ASP A 220 9.03 0.75 4.38
CA ASP A 220 10.35 1.10 3.82
C ASP A 220 10.85 0.05 2.81
N ASP A 221 10.54 -1.23 2.99
CA ASP A 221 10.77 -2.25 1.95
C ASP A 221 9.89 -1.98 0.70
N LEU A 222 8.64 -1.54 0.91
CA LEU A 222 7.82 -1.10 -0.23
C LEU A 222 8.47 0.08 -0.97
N GLY A 223 8.91 1.12 -0.26
CA GLY A 223 9.57 2.27 -0.86
C GLY A 223 10.80 1.88 -1.69
N ASP A 224 11.59 0.92 -1.16
CA ASP A 224 12.74 0.36 -1.85
C ASP A 224 12.33 -0.43 -3.11
N ALA A 225 11.31 -1.31 -3.01
CA ALA A 225 10.79 -2.08 -4.12
C ALA A 225 10.23 -1.20 -5.25
N LEU A 226 9.45 -0.16 -4.91
CA LEU A 226 8.86 0.73 -5.90
C LEU A 226 9.92 1.60 -6.60
N THR A 227 10.94 2.05 -5.88
CA THR A 227 12.09 2.74 -6.47
C THR A 227 12.87 1.81 -7.40
N PHE A 228 13.09 0.57 -7.00
CA PHE A 228 13.71 -0.46 -7.84
C PHE A 228 12.89 -0.72 -9.12
N LEU A 229 11.57 -0.92 -9.02
CA LEU A 229 10.69 -1.15 -10.17
C LEU A 229 10.65 0.06 -11.11
N MET A 230 10.67 1.28 -10.57
CA MET A 230 10.74 2.50 -11.37
C MET A 230 11.99 2.50 -12.25
N GLN A 231 13.11 1.98 -11.78
CA GLN A 231 14.37 1.90 -12.51
C GLN A 231 14.48 0.71 -13.46
N GLN A 232 14.02 -0.47 -13.02
CA GLN A 232 14.38 -1.75 -13.65
C GLN A 232 13.24 -2.40 -14.45
N TYR A 233 11.98 -2.04 -14.19
CA TYR A 233 10.83 -2.71 -14.78
C TYR A 233 10.12 -1.82 -15.79
N SER A 234 9.88 -2.31 -17.01
CA SER A 234 9.14 -1.61 -18.08
C SER A 234 8.36 -2.61 -18.91
N ASP A 235 7.29 -3.15 -18.33
CA ASP A 235 6.39 -4.10 -18.99
C ASP A 235 4.93 -3.75 -18.64
N GLU A 236 3.95 -4.28 -19.39
CA GLU A 236 2.52 -4.12 -19.10
C GLU A 236 2.02 -5.04 -17.98
N GLY A 237 2.78 -6.08 -17.66
CA GLY A 237 2.46 -7.01 -16.57
C GLY A 237 2.46 -6.33 -15.22
N ILE A 238 1.49 -6.64 -14.38
CA ILE A 238 1.51 -6.18 -12.98
C ILE A 238 2.58 -6.94 -12.20
N VAL A 239 3.09 -6.33 -11.13
CA VAL A 239 4.10 -6.94 -10.26
C VAL A 239 3.60 -7.00 -8.82
N ASN A 240 3.51 -8.20 -8.27
CA ASN A 240 3.25 -8.38 -6.84
C ASN A 240 4.45 -7.92 -6.01
N VAL A 241 4.19 -7.10 -5.00
CA VAL A 241 5.21 -6.58 -4.07
C VAL A 241 4.88 -7.02 -2.66
N GLY A 242 5.59 -8.04 -2.20
CA GLY A 242 5.39 -8.69 -0.92
C GLY A 242 6.68 -9.31 -0.39
N VAL A 243 6.58 -9.97 0.75
CA VAL A 243 7.70 -10.67 1.41
C VAL A 243 7.77 -12.16 1.07
N GLY A 244 6.66 -12.72 0.54
CA GLY A 244 6.55 -14.15 0.19
C GLY A 244 6.37 -15.06 1.41
N ALA A 245 6.03 -14.52 2.58
CA ALA A 245 5.75 -15.26 3.81
C ALA A 245 4.55 -14.66 4.55
N ASP A 246 3.79 -15.51 5.22
CA ASP A 246 2.63 -15.09 6.00
C ASP A 246 2.68 -15.63 7.44
N VAL A 247 1.98 -14.96 8.33
CA VAL A 247 1.75 -15.38 9.71
C VAL A 247 0.26 -15.45 10.01
N THR A 248 -0.14 -16.24 10.99
CA THR A 248 -1.50 -16.19 11.54
C THR A 248 -1.72 -14.89 12.32
N ILE A 249 -2.96 -14.45 12.44
CA ILE A 249 -3.29 -13.28 13.26
C ILE A 249 -2.92 -13.52 14.73
N ARG A 250 -2.97 -14.77 15.20
CA ARG A 250 -2.50 -15.15 16.54
C ARG A 250 -0.98 -14.96 16.69
N GLU A 251 -0.17 -15.47 15.73
CA GLU A 251 1.28 -15.26 15.72
C GLU A 251 1.64 -13.77 15.68
N LEU A 252 0.93 -12.97 14.88
CA LEU A 252 1.08 -11.52 14.87
C LEU A 252 0.82 -10.92 16.26
N GLY A 253 -0.26 -11.34 16.93
CA GLY A 253 -0.59 -10.91 18.29
C GLY A 253 0.54 -11.20 19.27
N GLU A 254 1.14 -12.40 19.21
CA GLU A 254 2.28 -12.77 20.05
C GLU A 254 3.53 -11.94 19.75
N ILE A 255 3.83 -11.66 18.48
CA ILE A 255 4.93 -10.75 18.09
C ILE A 255 4.70 -9.36 18.71
N ILE A 256 3.49 -8.81 18.56
CA ILE A 256 3.15 -7.48 19.09
C ILE A 256 3.20 -7.48 20.63
N ARG A 257 2.68 -8.52 21.29
CA ARG A 257 2.77 -8.68 22.74
C ARG A 257 4.21 -8.58 23.23
N ASN A 258 5.11 -9.33 22.58
CA ASN A 258 6.52 -9.35 22.92
C ASN A 258 7.20 -7.99 22.68
N VAL A 259 6.92 -7.34 21.56
CA VAL A 259 7.49 -6.03 21.19
C VAL A 259 7.02 -4.93 22.14
N THR A 260 5.73 -4.90 22.48
CA THR A 260 5.17 -3.90 23.41
C THR A 260 5.58 -4.18 24.86
N GLY A 261 6.00 -5.41 25.17
CA GLY A 261 6.30 -5.86 26.52
C GLY A 261 5.04 -6.01 27.40
N TYR A 262 3.88 -6.26 26.77
CA TYR A 262 2.63 -6.57 27.47
C TYR A 262 2.72 -7.96 28.14
N GLN A 263 2.32 -8.05 29.43
CA GLN A 263 2.46 -9.26 30.24
C GLN A 263 1.15 -10.03 30.41
N GLY A 264 0.01 -9.43 30.04
CA GLY A 264 -1.29 -10.07 30.13
C GLY A 264 -1.52 -11.16 29.06
N ARG A 265 -2.67 -11.78 29.09
CA ARG A 265 -3.03 -12.85 28.16
C ARG A 265 -3.78 -12.33 26.92
N ILE A 266 -3.65 -13.07 25.83
CA ILE A 266 -4.45 -12.86 24.61
C ILE A 266 -5.69 -13.75 24.69
N VAL A 267 -6.87 -13.15 24.51
CA VAL A 267 -8.17 -13.85 24.50
C VAL A 267 -8.80 -13.68 23.13
N GLN A 268 -9.37 -14.77 22.57
CA GLN A 268 -10.05 -14.76 21.28
C GLN A 268 -11.56 -14.52 21.45
N ASP A 269 -12.12 -13.52 20.76
CA ASP A 269 -13.57 -13.30 20.69
C ASP A 269 -14.13 -14.07 19.49
N LEU A 270 -14.59 -15.29 19.74
CA LEU A 270 -15.18 -16.17 18.73
C LEU A 270 -16.57 -15.69 18.24
N GLY A 271 -17.17 -14.70 18.89
CA GLY A 271 -18.40 -14.04 18.42
C GLY A 271 -18.18 -13.10 17.23
N LYS A 272 -16.94 -12.79 16.91
CA LYS A 272 -16.57 -12.00 15.72
C LYS A 272 -16.14 -12.92 14.59
N PRO A 273 -16.49 -12.58 13.33
CA PRO A 273 -16.13 -13.42 12.19
C PRO A 273 -14.62 -13.37 11.89
N ASP A 274 -14.11 -14.50 11.42
CA ASP A 274 -12.80 -14.53 10.75
C ASP A 274 -12.91 -13.87 9.35
N GLY A 275 -11.84 -13.23 8.91
CA GLY A 275 -11.71 -12.77 7.52
C GLY A 275 -11.35 -13.93 6.58
N THR A 276 -11.01 -13.60 5.32
CA THR A 276 -10.50 -14.56 4.33
C THR A 276 -9.40 -15.44 4.94
N PRO A 277 -9.44 -16.78 4.77
CA PRO A 277 -8.52 -17.69 5.46
C PRO A 277 -7.03 -17.41 5.22
N ARG A 278 -6.66 -17.07 3.98
CA ARG A 278 -5.26 -16.75 3.63
C ARG A 278 -5.19 -15.68 2.55
N LYS A 279 -4.20 -14.78 2.68
CA LYS A 279 -3.79 -13.82 1.63
C LYS A 279 -2.26 -13.76 1.61
N LEU A 280 -1.67 -14.51 0.72
CA LEU A 280 -0.23 -14.54 0.44
C LEU A 280 -0.03 -14.30 -1.06
N MET A 281 0.82 -13.37 -1.43
CA MET A 281 1.12 -13.13 -2.85
C MET A 281 2.28 -14.01 -3.33
N ASN A 282 2.21 -14.45 -4.58
CA ASN A 282 3.36 -15.00 -5.26
C ASN A 282 4.28 -13.83 -5.66
N THR A 283 5.53 -13.86 -5.23
CA THR A 283 6.53 -12.80 -5.48
C THR A 283 7.64 -13.24 -6.45
N ASP A 284 7.45 -14.35 -7.18
CA ASP A 284 8.47 -14.91 -8.07
C ASP A 284 8.90 -13.93 -9.15
N ARG A 285 7.96 -13.15 -9.72
CA ARG A 285 8.28 -12.11 -10.70
C ARG A 285 9.25 -11.07 -10.12
N LEU A 286 8.93 -10.51 -8.97
CA LEU A 286 9.78 -9.51 -8.31
C LEU A 286 11.14 -10.08 -7.92
N SER A 287 11.16 -11.31 -7.40
CA SER A 287 12.38 -12.04 -7.05
C SER A 287 13.26 -12.32 -8.28
N SER A 288 12.65 -12.66 -9.42
CA SER A 288 13.38 -12.91 -10.68
C SER A 288 14.00 -11.65 -11.26
N LEU A 289 13.42 -10.46 -10.96
CA LEU A 289 14.02 -9.17 -11.29
C LEU A 289 15.21 -8.81 -10.39
N GLY A 290 15.44 -9.56 -9.30
CA GLY A 290 16.56 -9.36 -8.39
C GLY A 290 16.25 -8.61 -7.10
N TRP A 291 14.95 -8.40 -6.77
CA TRP A 291 14.56 -7.71 -5.54
C TRP A 291 13.88 -8.66 -4.53
N ARG A 292 14.16 -8.48 -3.25
CA ARG A 292 13.52 -9.15 -2.12
C ARG A 292 13.41 -8.22 -0.92
N ALA A 293 12.35 -8.41 -0.12
CA ALA A 293 12.19 -7.73 1.17
C ALA A 293 13.35 -8.09 2.12
N ARG A 294 13.72 -7.15 2.99
CA ARG A 294 14.86 -7.28 3.91
C ARG A 294 14.48 -7.08 5.37
N ILE A 295 13.34 -6.45 5.65
CA ILE A 295 12.93 -6.13 7.02
C ILE A 295 12.10 -7.28 7.56
N GLU A 296 12.63 -8.01 8.53
CA GLU A 296 11.92 -9.07 9.23
C GLU A 296 10.73 -8.50 10.00
N LEU A 297 9.60 -9.26 10.04
CA LEU A 297 8.35 -8.78 10.65
C LEU A 297 8.55 -8.30 12.09
N LYS A 298 9.28 -9.04 12.92
CA LYS A 298 9.53 -8.69 14.31
C LYS A 298 10.27 -7.35 14.44
N ASP A 299 11.31 -7.15 13.64
CA ASP A 299 12.12 -5.94 13.67
C ASP A 299 11.35 -4.73 13.13
N GLY A 300 10.57 -4.93 12.05
CA GLY A 300 9.69 -3.91 11.51
C GLY A 300 8.59 -3.50 12.48
N VAL A 301 7.97 -4.45 13.21
CA VAL A 301 6.98 -4.16 14.26
C VAL A 301 7.64 -3.37 15.40
N ALA A 302 8.86 -3.73 15.81
CA ALA A 302 9.58 -2.99 16.85
C ALA A 302 9.90 -1.54 16.44
N ALA A 303 10.37 -1.33 15.19
CA ALA A 303 10.62 0.00 14.66
C ALA A 303 9.32 0.84 14.55
N THR A 304 8.22 0.21 14.11
CA THR A 304 6.91 0.84 14.03
C THR A 304 6.38 1.23 15.41
N TYR A 305 6.57 0.38 16.42
CA TYR A 305 6.18 0.68 17.80
C TYR A 305 6.99 1.83 18.38
N GLN A 306 8.29 1.89 18.13
CA GLN A 306 9.11 3.02 18.56
C GLN A 306 8.62 4.32 17.93
N TRP A 307 8.33 4.32 16.62
CA TRP A 307 7.75 5.46 15.93
C TRP A 307 6.41 5.89 16.56
N PHE A 308 5.54 4.92 16.87
CA PHE A 308 4.27 5.17 17.55
C PHE A 308 4.47 5.87 18.90
N LEU A 309 5.40 5.39 19.74
CA LEU A 309 5.70 6.01 21.02
C LEU A 309 6.18 7.47 20.89
N ASP A 310 6.95 7.76 19.85
CA ASP A 310 7.52 9.09 19.61
C ASP A 310 6.50 10.10 19.08
N HIS A 311 5.42 9.65 18.43
CA HIS A 311 4.50 10.52 17.67
C HIS A 311 3.04 10.47 18.12
N TYR A 312 2.58 9.38 18.74
CA TYR A 312 1.17 9.19 19.06
C TYR A 312 0.74 9.85 20.40
N ASN A 313 1.65 9.98 21.33
CA ASN A 313 1.41 10.60 22.66
C ASN A 313 1.73 12.10 22.69
N LYS A 314 1.85 12.74 21.55
CA LYS A 314 2.01 14.18 21.38
C LYS A 314 0.74 14.74 20.74
#